data_b11810d75b90a19260ffbea7a05ee8af
#
_entry.id   b11810d75b90a19260ffbea7a05ee8af
#
_cell.length_a   1.000
_cell.length_b   1.000
_cell.length_c   1.000
_cell.angle_alpha   90.00
_cell.angle_beta   90.00
_cell.angle_gamma   90.00
#
_symmetry.space_group_name_H-M   'P 1'
#
loop_
_entity.id
_entity.type
_entity.pdbx_description
1 polymer ?
#
loop_
_entity_poly.entity_id
_entity_poly.type
_entity_poly.pdbx_seq_one_letter_code
_entity_poly.pdbx_strand_id
1 'polypeptide(L)'
;MIVRMNLRDTLRVPSGRAVDLAKIAPDSTPGLPKIKGKPKAWARAQLDEIGAELAVLQEKLFATVKTTEASTRVLMVLQAMDCGGKDGTVKKVAGTMNPQGLQVASFGKPTAEELSHDFLWRIRNALPTAGHIGVFNRSHYEDVLIARVHELVPKRTWQARYAKINQFEKGLARDGFTILKIMLHISKSEQAVRLDERLHDPTKYWKYNPGDIDERAFWNDYQSAYADALSKCSTDVAPWYVVPADNKWYRDWAVASILRDTMQEMDLTYPPAAFDVTTERARLHTSAAT
;
A
#
# COMPACT_ATOMS: atom_id res chain seq x y z
N MET A 1 29.99 -0.44 -12.99
CA MET A 1 28.64 0.12 -12.85
C MET A 1 27.74 -1.02 -12.41
N ILE A 2 27.45 -1.14 -11.11
CA ILE A 2 26.52 -2.16 -10.59
C ILE A 2 25.13 -1.67 -11.00
N VAL A 3 24.53 -2.33 -11.97
CA VAL A 3 23.09 -2.14 -12.26
C VAL A 3 22.37 -2.49 -10.95
N ARG A 4 21.92 -1.47 -10.19
CA ARG A 4 20.96 -1.68 -9.10
C ARG A 4 19.73 -2.25 -9.77
N MET A 5 19.50 -3.55 -9.63
CA MET A 5 18.22 -4.15 -10.00
C MET A 5 17.16 -3.37 -9.22
N ASN A 6 16.28 -2.66 -9.93
CA ASN A 6 15.21 -1.91 -9.31
C ASN A 6 14.25 -2.92 -8.68
N LEU A 7 14.10 -2.86 -7.36
CA LEU A 7 13.23 -3.77 -6.62
C LEU A 7 11.78 -3.73 -7.16
N ARG A 8 11.34 -2.55 -7.57
CA ARG A 8 10.02 -2.35 -8.17
C ARG A 8 9.84 -3.20 -9.43
N ASP A 9 10.84 -3.22 -10.32
CA ASP A 9 10.76 -4.02 -11.55
C ASP A 9 10.72 -5.51 -11.26
N THR A 10 11.40 -5.95 -10.21
CA THR A 10 11.43 -7.35 -9.77
C THR A 10 10.07 -7.83 -9.23
N LEU A 11 9.36 -6.97 -8.51
CA LEU A 11 8.11 -7.31 -7.81
C LEU A 11 6.85 -6.87 -8.59
N ARG A 12 7.02 -6.05 -9.62
CA ARG A 12 5.92 -5.53 -10.44
C ARG A 12 5.29 -6.64 -11.28
N VAL A 13 3.97 -6.66 -11.29
CA VAL A 13 3.19 -7.45 -12.24
C VAL A 13 3.09 -6.67 -13.55
N PRO A 14 3.67 -7.17 -14.66
CA PRO A 14 3.56 -6.50 -15.95
C PRO A 14 2.10 -6.39 -16.41
N SER A 15 1.75 -5.28 -17.05
CA SER A 15 0.40 -5.05 -17.58
C SER A 15 0.00 -6.14 -18.59
N GLY A 16 -1.23 -6.65 -18.46
CA GLY A 16 -1.77 -7.67 -19.35
C GLY A 16 -1.18 -9.08 -19.22
N ARG A 17 -0.29 -9.32 -18.25
CA ARG A 17 0.34 -10.63 -18.04
C ARG A 17 -0.46 -11.47 -17.04
N ALA A 18 -0.69 -12.73 -17.36
CA ALA A 18 -1.27 -13.69 -16.44
C ALA A 18 -0.31 -13.96 -15.27
N VAL A 19 -0.84 -13.95 -14.06
CA VAL A 19 -0.10 -14.23 -12.82
C VAL A 19 -0.44 -15.63 -12.34
N ASP A 20 0.59 -16.39 -12.00
CA ASP A 20 0.48 -17.67 -11.31
C ASP A 20 1.16 -17.53 -9.94
N LEU A 21 0.35 -17.34 -8.89
CA LEU A 21 0.83 -17.17 -7.52
C LEU A 21 1.55 -18.40 -6.98
N ALA A 22 1.27 -19.60 -7.49
CA ALA A 22 1.96 -20.82 -7.08
C ALA A 22 3.45 -20.83 -7.48
N LYS A 23 3.84 -19.99 -8.46
CA LYS A 23 5.24 -19.83 -8.89
C LYS A 23 6.01 -18.78 -8.09
N ILE A 24 5.35 -18.07 -7.19
CA ILE A 24 5.95 -17.04 -6.35
C ILE A 24 6.07 -17.62 -4.94
N ALA A 25 7.29 -17.96 -4.52
CA ALA A 25 7.52 -18.49 -3.17
C ALA A 25 7.30 -17.38 -2.11
N PRO A 26 6.34 -17.57 -1.16
CA PRO A 26 5.99 -16.53 -0.18
C PRO A 26 7.11 -16.24 0.86
N ASP A 27 8.06 -17.14 1.01
CA ASP A 27 9.24 -17.02 1.88
C ASP A 27 10.48 -16.48 1.17
N SER A 28 10.40 -16.29 -0.16
CA SER A 28 11.50 -15.77 -0.96
C SER A 28 11.78 -14.28 -0.68
N THR A 29 12.95 -13.83 -1.09
CA THR A 29 13.42 -12.45 -0.89
C THR A 29 13.98 -11.86 -2.20
N PRO A 30 13.17 -11.78 -3.28
CA PRO A 30 13.63 -11.28 -4.57
C PRO A 30 14.12 -9.84 -4.47
N GLY A 31 15.18 -9.50 -5.20
CA GLY A 31 15.77 -8.17 -5.17
C GLY A 31 16.55 -7.81 -3.91
N LEU A 32 16.63 -8.73 -2.93
CA LEU A 32 17.51 -8.50 -1.78
C LEU A 32 18.97 -8.52 -2.22
N PRO A 33 19.78 -7.49 -1.89
CA PRO A 33 21.20 -7.48 -2.26
C PRO A 33 21.96 -8.60 -1.55
N LYS A 34 23.13 -8.96 -2.09
CA LYS A 34 24.06 -9.88 -1.41
C LYS A 34 24.60 -9.20 -0.15
N ILE A 35 24.19 -9.68 1.02
CA ILE A 35 24.50 -9.09 2.31
C ILE A 35 25.58 -9.92 3.01
N LYS A 36 26.64 -9.24 3.48
CA LYS A 36 27.58 -9.85 4.44
C LYS A 36 26.94 -9.73 5.84
N GLY A 37 26.56 -10.87 6.45
CA GLY A 37 25.99 -10.88 7.79
C GLY A 37 24.52 -11.35 7.83
N LYS A 38 23.74 -10.81 8.76
CA LYS A 38 22.34 -11.22 9.02
C LYS A 38 21.35 -10.38 8.18
N PRO A 39 20.70 -10.93 7.14
CA PRO A 39 19.77 -10.18 6.27
C PRO A 39 18.69 -9.42 7.01
N LYS A 40 18.11 -10.03 8.06
CA LYS A 40 17.07 -9.42 8.89
C LYS A 40 17.56 -8.16 9.64
N ALA A 41 18.80 -8.15 10.12
CA ALA A 41 19.35 -6.99 10.81
C ALA A 41 19.62 -5.85 9.80
N TRP A 42 20.18 -6.19 8.65
CA TRP A 42 20.40 -5.24 7.57
C TRP A 42 19.08 -4.60 7.10
N ALA A 43 18.06 -5.41 6.80
CA ALA A 43 16.77 -4.91 6.32
C ALA A 43 16.09 -3.99 7.35
N ARG A 44 16.27 -4.25 8.65
CA ARG A 44 15.76 -3.36 9.71
C ARG A 44 16.47 -2.00 9.70
N ALA A 45 17.81 -2.00 9.61
CA ALA A 45 18.57 -0.76 9.50
C ALA A 45 18.17 0.03 8.25
N GLN A 46 18.03 -0.66 7.10
CA GLN A 46 17.57 -0.03 5.86
C GLN A 46 16.14 0.52 5.98
N LEU A 47 15.25 -0.15 6.71
CA LEU A 47 13.89 0.36 6.93
C LEU A 47 13.90 1.67 7.70
N ASP A 48 14.78 1.82 8.69
CA ASP A 48 14.92 3.06 9.47
C ASP A 48 15.46 4.21 8.58
N GLU A 49 16.46 3.94 7.73
CA GLU A 49 16.99 4.90 6.75
C GLU A 49 15.93 5.32 5.73
N ILE A 50 15.22 4.35 5.13
CA ILE A 50 14.13 4.59 4.18
C ILE A 50 12.98 5.36 4.86
N GLY A 51 12.70 5.07 6.12
CA GLY A 51 11.70 5.80 6.89
C GLY A 51 12.00 7.28 7.01
N ALA A 52 13.27 7.65 7.26
CA ALA A 52 13.70 9.03 7.28
C ALA A 52 13.56 9.71 5.89
N GLU A 53 13.93 9.01 4.81
CA GLU A 53 13.74 9.50 3.44
C GLU A 53 12.24 9.71 3.11
N LEU A 54 11.39 8.76 3.48
CA LEU A 54 9.94 8.84 3.28
C LEU A 54 9.32 10.01 4.04
N ALA A 55 9.77 10.31 5.26
CA ALA A 55 9.31 11.46 6.02
C ALA A 55 9.60 12.77 5.28
N VAL A 56 10.81 12.92 4.73
CA VAL A 56 11.19 14.12 3.94
C VAL A 56 10.37 14.21 2.63
N LEU A 57 10.20 13.10 1.92
CA LEU A 57 9.43 13.07 0.67
C LEU A 57 7.95 13.41 0.93
N GLN A 58 7.38 12.88 2.01
CA GLN A 58 6.01 13.17 2.41
C GLN A 58 5.84 14.64 2.79
N GLU A 59 6.80 15.23 3.51
CA GLU A 59 6.77 16.65 3.86
C GLU A 59 6.82 17.54 2.61
N LYS A 60 7.67 17.22 1.63
CA LYS A 60 7.72 17.92 0.34
C LYS A 60 6.39 17.85 -0.40
N LEU A 61 5.77 16.65 -0.46
CA LEU A 61 4.46 16.46 -1.09
C LEU A 61 3.39 17.34 -0.42
N PHE A 62 3.36 17.34 0.90
CA PHE A 62 2.43 18.14 1.68
C PHE A 62 2.65 19.65 1.50
N ALA A 63 3.92 20.10 1.55
CA ALA A 63 4.28 21.51 1.40
C ALA A 63 3.93 22.05 0.00
N THR A 64 4.17 21.28 -1.05
CA THR A 64 3.87 21.66 -2.44
C THR A 64 2.40 22.03 -2.59
N VAL A 65 1.49 21.20 -2.08
CA VAL A 65 0.05 21.44 -2.22
C VAL A 65 -0.44 22.59 -1.34
N LYS A 66 0.22 22.87 -0.22
CA LYS A 66 -0.10 24.01 0.66
C LYS A 66 0.16 25.37 0.00
N THR A 67 1.07 25.43 -0.95
CA THR A 67 1.56 26.69 -1.54
C THR A 67 1.28 26.81 -3.04
N THR A 68 0.75 25.73 -3.67
CA THR A 68 0.42 25.70 -5.09
C THR A 68 -0.97 25.06 -5.29
N GLU A 69 -1.49 25.14 -6.51
CA GLU A 69 -2.73 24.46 -6.92
C GLU A 69 -2.50 22.99 -7.35
N ALA A 70 -1.36 22.40 -6.99
CA ALA A 70 -1.05 21.02 -7.35
C ALA A 70 -2.05 20.05 -6.72
N SER A 71 -2.50 19.06 -7.51
CA SER A 71 -3.43 18.03 -7.06
C SER A 71 -2.75 16.70 -6.72
N THR A 72 -1.42 16.68 -6.67
CA THR A 72 -0.61 15.48 -6.50
C THR A 72 -0.85 14.80 -5.15
N ARG A 73 -1.02 13.49 -5.16
CA ARG A 73 -1.20 12.65 -3.97
C ARG A 73 -0.81 11.20 -4.27
N VAL A 74 -0.54 10.44 -3.23
CA VAL A 74 -0.20 9.03 -3.34
C VAL A 74 -1.31 8.19 -2.75
N LEU A 75 -1.67 7.07 -3.40
CA LEU A 75 -2.58 6.07 -2.87
C LEU A 75 -1.87 4.72 -2.84
N MET A 76 -1.56 4.23 -1.65
CA MET A 76 -1.04 2.88 -1.42
C MET A 76 -2.17 1.95 -1.00
N VAL A 77 -2.47 0.97 -1.84
CA VAL A 77 -3.46 -0.08 -1.58
C VAL A 77 -2.74 -1.34 -1.08
N LEU A 78 -3.11 -1.84 0.09
CA LEU A 78 -2.59 -3.08 0.67
C LEU A 78 -3.66 -4.17 0.63
N GLN A 79 -3.36 -5.27 -0.05
CA GLN A 79 -4.19 -6.47 -0.09
C GLN A 79 -3.39 -7.69 0.36
N ALA A 80 -4.02 -8.60 1.06
CA ALA A 80 -3.46 -9.86 1.50
C ALA A 80 -4.57 -10.79 2.00
N MET A 81 -4.29 -12.08 2.02
CA MET A 81 -5.03 -13.04 2.86
C MET A 81 -5.00 -12.60 4.32
N ASP A 82 -5.89 -13.12 5.14
CA ASP A 82 -5.86 -12.84 6.58
C ASP A 82 -4.52 -13.25 7.16
N CYS A 83 -4.06 -12.54 8.19
CA CYS A 83 -2.71 -12.64 8.75
C CYS A 83 -1.56 -12.29 7.78
N GLY A 84 -1.80 -11.87 6.54
CA GLY A 84 -0.77 -11.50 5.56
C GLY A 84 0.12 -10.32 5.96
N GLY A 85 -0.31 -9.53 6.98
CA GLY A 85 0.55 -8.51 7.60
C GLY A 85 0.25 -7.08 7.21
N LYS A 86 -0.94 -6.79 6.67
CA LYS A 86 -1.39 -5.44 6.30
C LYS A 86 -1.20 -4.41 7.43
N ASP A 87 -1.72 -4.67 8.64
CA ASP A 87 -1.58 -3.76 9.80
C ASP A 87 -0.12 -3.55 10.20
N GLY A 88 0.69 -4.63 10.13
CA GLY A 88 2.13 -4.56 10.42
C GLY A 88 2.85 -3.65 9.44
N THR A 89 2.51 -3.74 8.16
CA THR A 89 3.05 -2.87 7.11
C THR A 89 2.62 -1.43 7.31
N VAL A 90 1.33 -1.16 7.59
CA VAL A 90 0.87 0.20 7.92
C VAL A 90 1.69 0.77 9.09
N LYS A 91 1.80 0.02 10.20
CA LYS A 91 2.56 0.46 11.37
C LYS A 91 4.04 0.72 11.08
N LYS A 92 4.69 -0.12 10.26
CA LYS A 92 6.15 -0.08 10.07
C LYS A 92 6.57 0.81 8.91
N VAL A 93 5.73 1.00 7.90
CA VAL A 93 6.03 1.82 6.72
C VAL A 93 5.36 3.18 6.84
N ALA A 94 4.04 3.24 6.93
CA ALA A 94 3.34 4.52 7.04
C ALA A 94 3.63 5.24 8.37
N GLY A 95 3.82 4.49 9.46
CA GLY A 95 4.14 5.05 10.77
C GLY A 95 5.50 5.75 10.90
N THR A 96 6.33 5.77 9.86
CA THR A 96 7.59 6.55 9.81
C THR A 96 7.39 8.00 9.36
N MET A 97 6.22 8.31 8.81
CA MET A 97 5.88 9.62 8.23
C MET A 97 5.00 10.45 9.17
N ASN A 98 4.91 11.75 8.92
CA ASN A 98 4.09 12.67 9.72
C ASN A 98 2.59 12.31 9.56
N PRO A 99 1.86 12.04 10.67
CA PRO A 99 0.44 11.73 10.62
C PRO A 99 -0.43 12.79 9.94
N GLN A 100 -0.04 14.07 9.96
CA GLN A 100 -0.77 15.15 9.29
C GLN A 100 -0.83 15.00 7.75
N GLY A 101 0.14 14.31 7.16
CA GLY A 101 0.19 14.04 5.73
C GLY A 101 -0.29 12.64 5.36
N LEU A 102 -0.90 11.90 6.30
CA LEU A 102 -1.38 10.55 6.10
C LEU A 102 -2.91 10.46 6.25
N GLN A 103 -3.54 9.68 5.38
CA GLN A 103 -4.94 9.30 5.51
C GLN A 103 -5.04 7.77 5.41
N VAL A 104 -5.30 7.12 6.55
CA VAL A 104 -5.41 5.66 6.62
C VAL A 104 -6.88 5.26 6.67
N ALA A 105 -7.30 4.43 5.72
CA ALA A 105 -8.63 3.85 5.68
C ALA A 105 -8.56 2.32 5.72
N SER A 106 -9.40 1.70 6.54
CA SER A 106 -9.53 0.24 6.63
C SER A 106 -10.93 -0.17 6.20
N PHE A 107 -11.01 -1.09 5.24
CA PHE A 107 -12.29 -1.52 4.70
C PHE A 107 -12.69 -2.89 5.26
N GLY A 108 -13.72 -2.88 6.08
CA GLY A 108 -14.38 -4.08 6.59
C GLY A 108 -15.61 -4.47 5.77
N LYS A 109 -16.49 -5.28 6.38
CA LYS A 109 -17.81 -5.60 5.83
C LYS A 109 -18.58 -4.29 5.57
N PRO A 110 -19.17 -4.11 4.37
CA PRO A 110 -19.93 -2.91 4.05
C PRO A 110 -21.10 -2.69 4.99
N THR A 111 -21.39 -1.44 5.34
CA THR A 111 -22.60 -1.03 6.05
C THR A 111 -23.82 -1.10 5.14
N ALA A 112 -25.03 -0.98 5.71
CA ALA A 112 -26.26 -0.94 4.91
C ALA A 112 -26.28 0.27 3.96
N GLU A 113 -25.76 1.43 4.39
CA GLU A 113 -25.62 2.61 3.55
C GLU A 113 -24.66 2.36 2.39
N GLU A 114 -23.45 1.83 2.64
CA GLU A 114 -22.47 1.49 1.61
C GLU A 114 -23.03 0.50 0.57
N LEU A 115 -23.85 -0.47 1.01
CA LEU A 115 -24.52 -1.44 0.13
C LEU A 115 -25.62 -0.82 -0.75
N SER A 116 -26.18 0.33 -0.36
CA SER A 116 -27.19 1.04 -1.15
C SER A 116 -26.57 1.81 -2.33
N HIS A 117 -25.26 1.95 -2.36
CA HIS A 117 -24.51 2.66 -3.39
C HIS A 117 -23.69 1.73 -4.30
N ASP A 118 -23.11 2.29 -5.37
CA ASP A 118 -22.11 1.61 -6.18
C ASP A 118 -20.91 1.20 -5.32
N PHE A 119 -20.31 0.03 -5.58
CA PHE A 119 -19.23 -0.54 -4.78
C PHE A 119 -17.99 0.37 -4.66
N LEU A 120 -17.81 1.34 -5.54
CA LEU A 120 -16.75 2.34 -5.47
C LEU A 120 -17.13 3.57 -4.62
N TRP A 121 -18.38 3.70 -4.17
CA TRP A 121 -18.84 4.88 -3.42
C TRP A 121 -18.02 5.08 -2.14
N ARG A 122 -17.91 4.06 -1.29
CA ARG A 122 -17.13 4.11 -0.04
C ARG A 122 -15.64 4.34 -0.29
N ILE A 123 -15.14 3.87 -1.43
CA ILE A 123 -13.75 4.09 -1.84
C ILE A 123 -13.52 5.56 -2.18
N ARG A 124 -14.44 6.18 -2.94
CA ARG A 124 -14.36 7.61 -3.28
C ARG A 124 -14.35 8.51 -2.04
N ASN A 125 -15.19 8.18 -1.05
CA ASN A 125 -15.28 8.93 0.20
C ASN A 125 -14.02 8.81 1.09
N ALA A 126 -13.22 7.78 0.90
CA ALA A 126 -11.99 7.53 1.65
C ALA A 126 -10.71 7.99 0.92
N LEU A 127 -10.83 8.51 -0.31
CA LEU A 127 -9.67 8.95 -1.08
C LEU A 127 -8.92 10.08 -0.37
N PRO A 128 -7.57 10.04 -0.39
CA PRO A 128 -6.78 11.10 0.23
C PRO A 128 -6.96 12.43 -0.51
N THR A 129 -6.93 13.51 0.25
CA THR A 129 -6.87 14.87 -0.30
C THR A 129 -5.50 15.14 -0.91
N ALA A 130 -5.39 16.18 -1.74
CA ALA A 130 -4.13 16.59 -2.35
C ALA A 130 -3.05 16.80 -1.27
N GLY A 131 -1.80 16.48 -1.58
CA GLY A 131 -0.67 16.58 -0.65
C GLY A 131 -0.56 15.44 0.36
N HIS A 132 -1.49 14.49 0.38
CA HIS A 132 -1.50 13.38 1.33
C HIS A 132 -1.11 12.04 0.71
N ILE A 133 -0.65 11.14 1.56
CA ILE A 133 -0.49 9.73 1.26
C ILE A 133 -1.67 8.98 1.86
N GLY A 134 -2.55 8.45 1.00
CA GLY A 134 -3.61 7.54 1.41
C GLY A 134 -3.07 6.11 1.55
N VAL A 135 -3.43 5.45 2.64
CA VAL A 135 -3.09 4.03 2.87
C VAL A 135 -4.37 3.25 3.06
N PHE A 136 -4.71 2.42 2.11
CA PHE A 136 -5.88 1.56 2.17
C PHE A 136 -5.51 0.17 2.68
N ASN A 137 -5.98 -0.19 3.86
CA ASN A 137 -5.94 -1.54 4.40
C ASN A 137 -7.19 -2.29 3.92
N ARG A 138 -7.04 -3.20 2.96
CA ARG A 138 -8.06 -3.67 2.02
C ARG A 138 -8.53 -2.52 1.10
N SER A 139 -9.47 -2.77 0.19
CA SER A 139 -9.91 -1.76 -0.78
C SER A 139 -11.12 -2.22 -1.58
N HIS A 140 -11.40 -1.53 -2.67
CA HIS A 140 -12.37 -1.91 -3.70
C HIS A 140 -12.09 -3.29 -4.34
N TYR A 141 -10.93 -3.86 -4.13
CA TYR A 141 -10.61 -5.22 -4.58
C TYR A 141 -11.37 -6.30 -3.80
N GLU A 142 -11.86 -6.02 -2.58
CA GLU A 142 -12.75 -6.93 -1.86
C GLU A 142 -13.98 -7.32 -2.71
N ASP A 143 -14.41 -6.43 -3.57
CA ASP A 143 -15.56 -6.60 -4.47
C ASP A 143 -15.33 -7.55 -5.66
N VAL A 144 -14.09 -8.01 -5.85
CA VAL A 144 -13.70 -9.07 -6.80
C VAL A 144 -12.95 -10.22 -6.12
N LEU A 145 -12.70 -10.11 -4.81
CA LEU A 145 -12.11 -11.14 -3.95
C LEU A 145 -13.19 -11.86 -3.15
N ILE A 146 -13.53 -11.36 -1.95
CA ILE A 146 -14.55 -12.00 -1.10
C ILE A 146 -15.91 -12.07 -1.79
N ALA A 147 -16.31 -11.05 -2.55
CA ALA A 147 -17.58 -11.05 -3.28
C ALA A 147 -17.66 -12.17 -4.34
N ARG A 148 -16.53 -12.59 -4.90
CA ARG A 148 -16.43 -13.74 -5.81
C ARG A 148 -16.38 -15.05 -5.03
N VAL A 149 -15.52 -15.16 -4.01
CA VAL A 149 -15.29 -16.40 -3.26
C VAL A 149 -16.56 -16.87 -2.54
N HIS A 150 -17.31 -15.95 -1.96
CA HIS A 150 -18.57 -16.25 -1.27
C HIS A 150 -19.82 -16.01 -2.13
N GLU A 151 -19.67 -15.85 -3.43
CA GLU A 151 -20.79 -15.67 -4.37
C GLU A 151 -21.78 -14.57 -3.95
N LEU A 152 -21.28 -13.50 -3.29
CA LEU A 152 -22.12 -12.40 -2.79
C LEU A 152 -22.86 -11.64 -3.91
N VAL A 153 -22.37 -11.78 -5.14
CA VAL A 153 -22.97 -11.22 -6.36
C VAL A 153 -22.81 -12.22 -7.50
N PRO A 154 -23.71 -12.19 -8.51
CA PRO A 154 -23.60 -13.06 -9.70
C PRO A 154 -22.23 -12.95 -10.38
N LYS A 155 -21.76 -14.05 -10.96
CA LYS A 155 -20.47 -14.12 -11.68
C LYS A 155 -20.27 -13.00 -12.69
N ARG A 156 -21.27 -12.69 -13.51
CA ARG A 156 -21.24 -11.60 -14.48
C ARG A 156 -20.96 -10.23 -13.84
N THR A 157 -21.42 -10.03 -12.58
CA THR A 157 -21.30 -8.77 -11.86
C THR A 157 -19.84 -8.56 -11.41
N TRP A 158 -19.24 -9.52 -10.68
CA TRP A 158 -17.86 -9.36 -10.24
C TRP A 158 -16.88 -9.40 -11.42
N GLN A 159 -17.17 -10.13 -12.49
CA GLN A 159 -16.34 -10.09 -13.70
C GLN A 159 -16.33 -8.69 -14.36
N ALA A 160 -17.47 -8.02 -14.42
CA ALA A 160 -17.55 -6.67 -14.98
C ALA A 160 -16.85 -5.62 -14.09
N ARG A 161 -16.66 -5.90 -12.78
CA ARG A 161 -15.99 -4.99 -11.86
C ARG A 161 -14.52 -4.78 -12.19
N TYR A 162 -13.80 -5.75 -12.79
CA TYR A 162 -12.40 -5.54 -13.21
C TYR A 162 -12.25 -4.35 -14.17
N ALA A 163 -13.10 -4.26 -15.18
CA ALA A 163 -13.08 -3.14 -16.13
C ALA A 163 -13.43 -1.81 -15.43
N LYS A 164 -14.43 -1.82 -14.52
CA LYS A 164 -14.82 -0.63 -13.75
C LYS A 164 -13.70 -0.16 -12.82
N ILE A 165 -12.98 -1.09 -12.17
CA ILE A 165 -11.81 -0.80 -11.33
C ILE A 165 -10.70 -0.13 -12.18
N ASN A 166 -10.35 -0.71 -13.32
CA ASN A 166 -9.34 -0.15 -14.20
C ASN A 166 -9.72 1.25 -14.70
N GLN A 167 -10.99 1.47 -15.05
CA GLN A 167 -11.49 2.79 -15.45
C GLN A 167 -11.42 3.79 -14.30
N PHE A 168 -11.78 3.39 -13.08
CA PHE A 168 -11.72 4.21 -11.88
C PHE A 168 -10.27 4.61 -11.57
N GLU A 169 -9.35 3.65 -11.52
CA GLU A 169 -7.93 3.91 -11.25
C GLU A 169 -7.28 4.79 -12.33
N LYS A 170 -7.66 4.59 -13.61
CA LYS A 170 -7.23 5.47 -14.71
C LYS A 170 -7.76 6.89 -14.55
N GLY A 171 -8.97 7.05 -14.02
CA GLY A 171 -9.54 8.36 -13.65
C GLY A 171 -8.71 9.02 -12.55
N LEU A 172 -8.46 8.30 -11.46
CA LEU A 172 -7.64 8.80 -10.35
C LEU A 172 -6.24 9.23 -10.80
N ALA A 173 -5.57 8.44 -11.66
CA ALA A 173 -4.25 8.82 -12.18
C ALA A 173 -4.28 10.13 -12.97
N ARG A 174 -5.33 10.39 -13.74
CA ARG A 174 -5.53 11.68 -14.43
C ARG A 174 -5.79 12.84 -13.46
N ASP A 175 -6.40 12.54 -12.31
CA ASP A 175 -6.71 13.50 -11.27
C ASP A 175 -5.54 13.72 -10.27
N GLY A 176 -4.31 13.31 -10.64
CA GLY A 176 -3.09 13.56 -9.89
C GLY A 176 -2.74 12.49 -8.84
N PHE A 177 -3.37 11.31 -8.88
CA PHE A 177 -2.99 10.21 -8.01
C PHE A 177 -1.83 9.40 -8.58
N THR A 178 -0.81 9.17 -7.78
CA THR A 178 0.17 8.10 -7.98
C THR A 178 -0.30 6.87 -7.20
N ILE A 179 -0.63 5.79 -7.92
CA ILE A 179 -1.28 4.61 -7.33
C ILE A 179 -0.27 3.46 -7.21
N LEU A 180 -0.13 2.93 -5.99
CA LEU A 180 0.64 1.74 -5.66
C LEU A 180 -0.29 0.65 -5.14
N LYS A 181 -0.32 -0.50 -5.80
CA LYS A 181 -1.12 -1.64 -5.32
C LYS A 181 -0.19 -2.79 -4.93
N ILE A 182 -0.27 -3.19 -3.68
CA ILE A 182 0.64 -4.18 -3.09
C ILE A 182 -0.18 -5.37 -2.57
N MET A 183 0.09 -6.54 -3.13
CA MET A 183 -0.39 -7.82 -2.61
C MET A 183 0.70 -8.44 -1.74
N LEU A 184 0.43 -8.59 -0.45
CA LEU A 184 1.31 -9.29 0.49
C LEU A 184 1.02 -10.79 0.38
N HIS A 185 1.91 -11.52 -0.27
CA HIS A 185 1.76 -12.93 -0.56
C HIS A 185 2.31 -13.79 0.57
N ILE A 186 1.40 -14.37 1.35
CA ILE A 186 1.70 -15.27 2.48
C ILE A 186 1.41 -16.72 2.11
N SER A 187 2.15 -17.66 2.69
CA SER A 187 1.85 -19.10 2.60
C SER A 187 0.72 -19.49 3.56
N LYS A 188 -0.01 -20.58 3.21
CA LYS A 188 -1.05 -21.14 4.09
C LYS A 188 -0.47 -21.66 5.41
N SER A 189 0.78 -22.14 5.41
CA SER A 189 1.51 -22.58 6.59
C SER A 189 1.86 -21.41 7.51
N GLU A 190 2.45 -20.34 6.99
CA GLU A 190 2.78 -19.15 7.78
C GLU A 190 1.53 -18.45 8.30
N GLN A 191 0.42 -18.46 7.56
CA GLN A 191 -0.86 -17.97 8.06
C GLN A 191 -1.30 -18.73 9.31
N ALA A 192 -1.18 -20.08 9.31
CA ALA A 192 -1.52 -20.89 10.48
C ALA A 192 -0.65 -20.52 11.69
N VAL A 193 0.67 -20.39 11.49
CA VAL A 193 1.58 -19.95 12.55
C VAL A 193 1.16 -18.60 13.13
N ARG A 194 0.79 -17.63 12.30
CA ARG A 194 0.37 -16.30 12.76
C ARG A 194 -0.98 -16.29 13.46
N LEU A 195 -1.92 -17.17 13.08
CA LEU A 195 -3.17 -17.37 13.81
C LEU A 195 -2.90 -17.96 15.19
N ASP A 196 -2.04 -18.97 15.25
CA ASP A 196 -1.61 -19.59 16.51
C ASP A 196 -0.89 -18.61 17.43
N GLU A 197 0.03 -17.77 16.90
CA GLU A 197 0.67 -16.66 17.63
C GLU A 197 -0.36 -15.70 18.27
N ARG A 198 -1.53 -15.48 17.63
CA ARG A 198 -2.60 -14.63 18.19
C ARG A 198 -3.31 -15.31 19.37
N LEU A 199 -3.47 -16.63 19.31
CA LEU A 199 -4.11 -17.41 20.37
C LEU A 199 -3.21 -17.62 21.59
N HIS A 200 -1.89 -17.58 21.41
CA HIS A 200 -0.93 -17.69 22.50
C HIS A 200 -0.64 -16.38 23.23
N ASP A 201 -0.87 -15.24 22.61
CA ASP A 201 -0.54 -13.93 23.14
C ASP A 201 -1.81 -13.17 23.55
N PRO A 202 -2.12 -13.02 24.88
CA PRO A 202 -3.30 -12.32 25.35
C PRO A 202 -3.42 -10.89 24.80
N THR A 203 -2.30 -10.23 24.52
CA THR A 203 -2.28 -8.87 23.94
C THR A 203 -2.73 -8.84 22.48
N LYS A 204 -2.94 -10.02 21.86
CA LYS A 204 -3.37 -10.17 20.47
C LYS A 204 -4.75 -10.80 20.32
N TYR A 205 -5.44 -11.22 21.39
CA TYR A 205 -6.77 -11.85 21.31
C TYR A 205 -7.77 -10.97 20.56
N TRP A 206 -7.71 -9.67 20.73
CA TRP A 206 -8.57 -8.73 20.02
C TRP A 206 -8.39 -8.70 18.49
N LYS A 207 -7.30 -9.28 17.99
CA LYS A 207 -7.03 -9.44 16.54
C LYS A 207 -7.49 -10.78 16.01
N TYR A 208 -7.83 -11.71 16.87
CA TYR A 208 -8.23 -13.04 16.47
C TYR A 208 -9.72 -13.04 16.13
N ASN A 209 -10.04 -13.55 14.95
CA ASN A 209 -11.42 -13.79 14.53
C ASN A 209 -11.58 -15.30 14.25
N PRO A 210 -12.50 -16.01 14.95
CA PRO A 210 -12.76 -17.42 14.65
C PRO A 210 -13.08 -17.70 13.18
N GLY A 211 -13.78 -16.79 12.49
CA GLY A 211 -14.06 -16.89 11.07
C GLY A 211 -12.81 -16.93 10.18
N ASP A 212 -11.64 -16.44 10.66
CA ASP A 212 -10.38 -16.53 9.88
C ASP A 212 -9.98 -18.02 9.64
N ILE A 213 -10.40 -18.94 10.52
CA ILE A 213 -10.18 -20.40 10.32
C ILE A 213 -11.09 -20.94 9.24
N ASP A 214 -12.35 -20.53 9.23
CA ASP A 214 -13.34 -20.97 8.24
C ASP A 214 -12.93 -20.47 6.84
N GLU A 215 -12.45 -19.22 6.74
CA GLU A 215 -11.93 -18.62 5.50
C GLU A 215 -10.74 -19.38 4.90
N ARG A 216 -9.96 -20.13 5.71
CA ARG A 216 -8.87 -20.99 5.21
C ARG A 216 -9.36 -22.15 4.34
N ALA A 217 -10.61 -22.58 4.45
CA ALA A 217 -11.20 -23.59 3.57
C ALA A 217 -11.24 -23.08 2.12
N PHE A 218 -11.44 -21.80 1.91
CA PHE A 218 -11.51 -21.15 0.60
C PHE A 218 -10.14 -20.71 0.05
N TRP A 219 -9.03 -21.20 0.62
CA TRP A 219 -7.68 -20.77 0.24
C TRP A 219 -7.43 -20.75 -1.27
N ASN A 220 -7.76 -21.84 -1.97
CA ASN A 220 -7.53 -21.95 -3.41
C ASN A 220 -8.42 -21.01 -4.23
N ASP A 221 -9.64 -20.77 -3.77
CA ASP A 221 -10.56 -19.84 -4.42
C ASP A 221 -10.05 -18.40 -4.30
N TYR A 222 -9.54 -18.02 -3.11
CA TYR A 222 -8.87 -16.74 -2.92
C TYR A 222 -7.60 -16.61 -3.76
N GLN A 223 -6.73 -17.65 -3.83
CA GLN A 223 -5.54 -17.61 -4.69
C GLN A 223 -5.93 -17.39 -6.15
N SER A 224 -6.98 -18.05 -6.63
CA SER A 224 -7.51 -17.86 -7.99
C SER A 224 -8.08 -16.45 -8.20
N ALA A 225 -8.80 -15.91 -7.20
CA ALA A 225 -9.36 -14.58 -7.25
C ALA A 225 -8.26 -13.50 -7.25
N TYR A 226 -7.22 -13.66 -6.43
CA TYR A 226 -6.04 -12.79 -6.44
C TYR A 226 -5.28 -12.85 -7.76
N ALA A 227 -5.01 -14.05 -8.29
CA ALA A 227 -4.32 -14.22 -9.56
C ALA A 227 -5.06 -13.49 -10.69
N ASP A 228 -6.40 -13.59 -10.73
CA ASP A 228 -7.23 -12.88 -11.69
C ASP A 228 -7.19 -11.35 -11.49
N ALA A 229 -7.29 -10.85 -10.25
CA ALA A 229 -7.22 -9.43 -9.95
C ALA A 229 -5.88 -8.82 -10.35
N LEU A 230 -4.78 -9.50 -10.02
CA LEU A 230 -3.42 -9.12 -10.40
C LEU A 230 -3.25 -9.08 -11.92
N SER A 231 -3.73 -10.12 -12.62
CA SER A 231 -3.59 -10.24 -14.07
C SER A 231 -4.42 -9.22 -14.84
N LYS A 232 -5.65 -8.95 -14.38
CA LYS A 232 -6.62 -8.11 -15.09
C LYS A 232 -6.53 -6.63 -14.72
N CYS A 233 -6.00 -6.33 -13.53
CA CYS A 233 -5.97 -4.97 -13.00
C CYS A 233 -4.54 -4.44 -12.75
N SER A 234 -3.47 -5.13 -13.16
CA SER A 234 -2.17 -4.48 -13.24
C SER A 234 -2.10 -3.67 -14.52
N THR A 235 -2.04 -2.35 -14.39
CA THR A 235 -1.96 -1.41 -15.52
C THR A 235 -0.71 -0.54 -15.39
N ASP A 236 -0.32 0.15 -16.45
CA ASP A 236 0.88 1.00 -16.42
C ASP A 236 0.71 2.19 -15.46
N VAL A 237 -0.52 2.70 -15.33
CA VAL A 237 -0.83 3.84 -14.44
C VAL A 237 -1.15 3.42 -13.00
N ALA A 238 -1.45 2.15 -12.78
CA ALA A 238 -1.75 1.60 -11.46
C ALA A 238 -1.26 0.14 -11.38
N PRO A 239 0.06 -0.08 -11.28
CA PRO A 239 0.65 -1.40 -11.25
C PRO A 239 0.40 -2.12 -9.93
N TRP A 240 0.29 -3.45 -10.00
CA TRP A 240 0.40 -4.33 -8.85
C TRP A 240 1.84 -4.73 -8.58
N TYR A 241 2.16 -4.88 -7.31
CA TYR A 241 3.39 -5.49 -6.81
C TYR A 241 3.03 -6.69 -5.95
N VAL A 242 3.63 -7.86 -6.22
CA VAL A 242 3.48 -9.05 -5.37
C VAL A 242 4.71 -9.14 -4.47
N VAL A 243 4.49 -8.94 -3.17
CA VAL A 243 5.56 -8.93 -2.17
C VAL A 243 5.46 -10.20 -1.33
N PRO A 244 6.46 -11.12 -1.40
CA PRO A 244 6.57 -12.25 -0.48
C PRO A 244 6.51 -11.78 0.97
N ALA A 245 5.67 -12.41 1.81
CA ALA A 245 5.30 -11.85 3.10
C ALA A 245 5.47 -12.80 4.30
N ASP A 246 5.97 -14.02 4.11
CA ASP A 246 6.28 -14.92 5.21
C ASP A 246 7.39 -14.30 6.08
N ASN A 247 8.40 -13.72 5.46
CA ASN A 247 9.43 -12.96 6.13
C ASN A 247 8.96 -11.53 6.42
N LYS A 248 8.44 -11.26 7.63
CA LYS A 248 7.93 -9.92 8.05
C LYS A 248 8.95 -8.79 7.79
N TRP A 249 10.25 -9.06 8.03
CA TRP A 249 11.33 -8.09 7.84
C TRP A 249 11.58 -7.74 6.37
N TYR A 250 11.48 -8.74 5.47
CA TYR A 250 11.62 -8.52 4.03
C TYR A 250 10.42 -7.75 3.48
N ARG A 251 9.21 -8.19 3.85
CA ARG A 251 7.97 -7.51 3.48
C ARG A 251 8.01 -6.01 3.79
N ASP A 252 8.36 -5.66 5.03
CA ASP A 252 8.37 -4.27 5.48
C ASP A 252 9.42 -3.44 4.73
N TRP A 253 10.63 -3.98 4.55
CA TRP A 253 11.69 -3.37 3.74
C TRP A 253 11.28 -3.20 2.27
N ALA A 254 10.72 -4.22 1.66
CA ALA A 254 10.33 -4.20 0.25
C ALA A 254 9.22 -3.17 0.00
N VAL A 255 8.18 -3.13 0.85
CA VAL A 255 7.09 -2.15 0.72
C VAL A 255 7.59 -0.72 0.91
N ALA A 256 8.43 -0.49 1.92
CA ALA A 256 9.02 0.83 2.15
C ALA A 256 9.89 1.27 0.96
N SER A 257 10.69 0.36 0.41
CA SER A 257 11.52 0.63 -0.77
C SER A 257 10.67 0.98 -2.00
N ILE A 258 9.59 0.23 -2.27
CA ILE A 258 8.67 0.50 -3.38
C ILE A 258 8.05 1.89 -3.23
N LEU A 259 7.58 2.24 -2.04
CA LEU A 259 6.97 3.54 -1.77
C LEU A 259 7.99 4.68 -1.95
N ARG A 260 9.18 4.55 -1.35
CA ARG A 260 10.27 5.54 -1.49
C ARG A 260 10.65 5.76 -2.94
N ASP A 261 10.95 4.69 -3.68
CA ASP A 261 11.40 4.78 -5.07
C ASP A 261 10.31 5.42 -5.96
N THR A 262 9.03 5.14 -5.67
CA THR A 262 7.92 5.78 -6.35
C THR A 262 7.84 7.28 -6.04
N MET A 263 8.00 7.66 -4.78
CA MET A 263 7.94 9.08 -4.39
C MET A 263 9.18 9.86 -4.88
N GLN A 264 10.35 9.22 -5.00
CA GLN A 264 11.54 9.83 -5.59
C GLN A 264 11.34 10.14 -7.09
N GLU A 265 10.61 9.30 -7.84
CA GLU A 265 10.28 9.56 -9.25
C GLU A 265 9.26 10.70 -9.45
N MET A 266 8.59 11.15 -8.39
CA MET A 266 7.67 12.28 -8.45
C MET A 266 8.39 13.65 -8.47
N ASP A 267 9.72 13.66 -8.34
CA ASP A 267 10.58 14.88 -8.34
C ASP A 267 10.08 15.96 -7.37
N LEU A 268 9.71 15.56 -6.16
CA LEU A 268 9.15 16.43 -5.14
C LEU A 268 10.21 17.40 -4.59
N THR A 269 9.89 18.70 -4.58
CA THR A 269 10.74 19.76 -4.04
C THR A 269 10.00 20.58 -3.00
N TYR A 270 10.71 21.24 -2.11
CA TYR A 270 10.09 22.26 -1.29
C TYR A 270 9.74 23.50 -2.16
N PRO A 271 8.55 24.07 -1.99
CA PRO A 271 8.18 25.28 -2.71
C PRO A 271 9.08 26.45 -2.31
N PRO A 272 9.37 27.38 -3.22
CA PRO A 272 10.09 28.60 -2.87
C PRO A 272 9.27 29.46 -1.92
N ALA A 273 9.92 30.35 -1.16
CA ALA A 273 9.23 31.33 -0.33
C ALA A 273 8.38 32.28 -1.21
N ALA A 274 7.13 32.51 -0.79
CA ALA A 274 6.24 33.47 -1.44
C ALA A 274 6.43 34.92 -0.94
N PHE A 275 7.48 35.16 -0.19
CA PHE A 275 7.82 36.47 0.44
C PHE A 275 9.32 36.69 0.38
N ASP A 276 9.76 37.96 0.54
CA ASP A 276 11.21 38.27 0.64
C ASP A 276 11.77 37.85 2.00
N VAL A 277 12.59 36.79 1.99
CA VAL A 277 13.18 36.21 3.21
C VAL A 277 14.05 37.21 3.96
N THR A 278 14.77 38.10 3.25
CA THR A 278 15.66 39.08 3.85
C THR A 278 14.86 40.14 4.61
N THR A 279 13.81 40.64 3.99
CA THR A 279 12.87 41.60 4.60
C THR A 279 12.21 41.00 5.84
N GLU A 280 11.70 39.79 5.77
CA GLU A 280 11.03 39.18 6.91
C GLU A 280 12.00 38.85 8.07
N ARG A 281 13.24 38.50 7.77
CA ARG A 281 14.27 38.34 8.80
C ARG A 281 14.57 39.68 9.50
N ALA A 282 14.70 40.75 8.76
CA ALA A 282 14.92 42.09 9.35
C ALA A 282 13.74 42.52 10.26
N ARG A 283 12.50 42.29 9.83
CA ARG A 283 11.29 42.55 10.62
C ARG A 283 11.27 41.76 11.92
N LEU A 284 11.62 40.44 11.86
CA LEU A 284 11.68 39.56 13.04
C LEU A 284 12.68 40.10 14.07
N HIS A 285 13.89 40.49 13.64
CA HIS A 285 14.91 41.03 14.53
C HIS A 285 14.50 42.36 15.18
N THR A 286 13.81 43.23 14.44
CA THR A 286 13.29 44.50 14.98
C THR A 286 12.20 44.25 16.03
N SER A 287 11.29 43.30 15.79
CA SER A 287 10.20 42.98 16.72
C SER A 287 10.67 42.31 18.03
N ALA A 288 11.86 41.72 18.05
CA ALA A 288 12.43 41.13 19.25
C ALA A 288 13.19 42.11 20.14
N ALA A 289 13.37 43.37 19.66
CA ALA A 289 14.06 44.45 20.37
C ALA A 289 13.06 45.42 21.08
N THR A 290 11.77 45.22 20.89
CA THR A 290 10.67 45.91 21.58
C THR A 290 9.99 44.97 22.57
#